data_39cf0e4d5dd1e2f6dc1fb17ff9864cc8
#
_entry.id   39cf0e4d5dd1e2f6dc1fb17ff9864cc8
#
_cell.length_a   1.000
_cell.length_b   1.000
_cell.length_c   1.000
_cell.angle_alpha   90.00
_cell.angle_beta   90.00
_cell.angle_gamma   90.00
#
_symmetry.space_group_name_H-M   'P 1'
#
loop_
_entity.id
_entity.type
_entity.pdbx_description
1 polymer ?
#
loop_
_entity_poly.entity_id
_entity_poly.type
_entity_poly.pdbx_seq_one_letter_code
_entity_poly.pdbx_strand_id
1 'polypeptide(L)'
;WLKRTSVQNIVIGGIAGSTPPVIGWAAAEGELELAFSSILDFMNSIVNIGGYMPWFMFLLIFLWTPPHFWALALYRSEEYEKVGVPMMPNVKGKERTLFEMKIYSIFLILLSLTTPLAFQEENYLDLDFNMYLAIINSLILSIWYVVTVWKIDISENNDIMPTASYSFFVSLTYLAIMFIILVLTSSTFYQPLDISISGAVFSTVLILYIIFRKRGGKE
;
A
#
# COMPACT_ATOMS: atom_id res chain seq x y z
N TRP A 1 -17.81 -14.00 10.85
CA TRP A 1 -17.79 -15.33 10.27
C TRP A 1 -16.46 -15.58 9.55
N LEU A 2 -16.09 -14.86 8.52
CA LEU A 2 -14.88 -15.07 7.70
C LEU A 2 -13.59 -15.11 8.54
N LYS A 3 -13.45 -14.21 9.51
CA LYS A 3 -12.27 -14.09 10.38
C LYS A 3 -11.96 -15.37 11.18
N ARG A 4 -12.96 -16.22 11.43
CA ARG A 4 -12.81 -17.47 12.20
C ARG A 4 -12.82 -18.73 11.34
N THR A 5 -13.10 -18.61 10.04
CA THR A 5 -13.32 -19.78 9.16
C THR A 5 -12.34 -19.85 8.01
N SER A 6 -11.66 -18.78 7.65
CA SER A 6 -10.77 -18.74 6.49
C SER A 6 -9.38 -18.22 6.84
N VAL A 7 -8.36 -18.89 6.35
CA VAL A 7 -6.95 -18.44 6.40
C VAL A 7 -6.74 -17.21 5.53
N GLN A 8 -7.55 -17.04 4.48
CA GLN A 8 -7.51 -15.87 3.56
C GLN A 8 -8.35 -14.69 4.08
N ASN A 9 -8.71 -14.70 5.36
CA ASN A 9 -9.53 -13.65 5.97
C ASN A 9 -8.94 -12.24 5.78
N ILE A 10 -7.61 -12.11 5.79
CA ILE A 10 -6.90 -10.85 5.58
C ILE A 10 -7.03 -10.38 4.13
N VAL A 11 -6.85 -11.28 3.15
CA VAL A 11 -6.94 -10.93 1.72
C VAL A 11 -8.36 -10.53 1.36
N ILE A 12 -9.35 -11.37 1.72
CA ILE A 12 -10.76 -11.09 1.41
C ILE A 12 -11.25 -9.85 2.16
N GLY A 13 -10.90 -9.72 3.45
CA GLY A 13 -11.22 -8.54 4.25
C GLY A 13 -10.51 -7.28 3.76
N GLY A 14 -9.33 -7.43 3.17
CA GLY A 14 -8.56 -6.36 2.56
C GLY A 14 -9.29 -5.67 1.41
N ILE A 15 -10.10 -6.41 0.62
CA ILE A 15 -10.94 -5.81 -0.43
C ILE A 15 -11.86 -4.75 0.17
N ALA A 16 -12.61 -5.11 1.22
CA ALA A 16 -13.49 -4.15 1.89
C ALA A 16 -12.72 -3.00 2.56
N GLY A 17 -11.57 -3.29 3.18
CA GLY A 17 -10.69 -2.29 3.79
C GLY A 17 -10.05 -1.32 2.80
N SER A 18 -10.01 -1.66 1.52
CA SER A 18 -9.42 -0.84 0.46
C SER A 18 -10.44 0.05 -0.26
N THR A 19 -11.75 -0.08 0.02
CA THR A 19 -12.79 0.73 -0.63
C THR A 19 -12.88 2.21 -0.21
N PRO A 20 -12.42 2.67 0.98
CA PRO A 20 -12.60 4.04 1.41
C PRO A 20 -12.10 5.11 0.43
N PRO A 21 -10.94 4.98 -0.26
CA PRO A 21 -10.52 5.95 -1.26
C PRO A 21 -11.51 6.07 -2.42
N VAL A 22 -12.04 4.95 -2.91
CA VAL A 22 -13.01 4.94 -4.03
C VAL A 22 -14.32 5.59 -3.61
N ILE A 23 -14.80 5.27 -2.39
CA ILE A 23 -16.03 5.86 -1.84
C ILE A 23 -15.85 7.36 -1.62
N GLY A 24 -14.72 7.78 -1.03
CA GLY A 24 -14.42 9.18 -0.79
C GLY A 24 -14.31 10.00 -2.08
N TRP A 25 -13.70 9.43 -3.11
CA TRP A 25 -13.60 10.05 -4.43
C TRP A 25 -14.97 10.21 -5.09
N ALA A 26 -15.76 9.14 -5.14
CA ALA A 26 -17.12 9.17 -5.66
C ALA A 26 -18.01 10.20 -4.95
N ALA A 27 -17.86 10.34 -3.63
CA ALA A 27 -18.58 11.35 -2.87
C ALA A 27 -18.12 12.78 -3.16
N ALA A 28 -16.84 12.98 -3.50
CA ALA A 28 -16.29 14.30 -3.81
C ALA A 28 -16.69 14.80 -5.21
N GLU A 29 -16.79 13.90 -6.19
CA GLU A 29 -17.21 14.24 -7.54
C GLU A 29 -18.70 14.56 -7.66
N GLY A 30 -19.53 14.10 -6.74
CA GLY A 30 -20.93 14.49 -6.60
C GLY A 30 -21.91 13.92 -7.62
N GLU A 31 -21.43 13.32 -8.70
CA GLU A 31 -22.24 12.73 -9.79
C GLU A 31 -21.79 11.29 -10.06
N LEU A 32 -22.28 10.36 -9.27
CA LEU A 32 -22.11 8.94 -9.56
C LEU A 32 -23.27 8.45 -10.42
N GLU A 33 -23.12 8.49 -11.74
CA GLU A 33 -24.07 7.88 -12.66
C GLU A 33 -23.75 6.39 -12.83
N LEU A 34 -24.43 5.55 -12.06
CA LEU A 34 -24.39 4.10 -12.26
C LEU A 34 -25.31 3.70 -13.41
N ALA A 35 -24.75 3.18 -14.48
CA ALA A 35 -25.52 2.68 -15.62
C ALA A 35 -26.04 1.24 -15.32
N PHE A 36 -27.34 1.06 -15.29
CA PHE A 36 -27.98 -0.25 -15.03
C PHE A 36 -28.55 -0.89 -16.31
N SER A 37 -28.17 -0.39 -17.49
CA SER A 37 -28.67 -0.88 -18.80
C SER A 37 -28.16 -2.27 -19.15
N SER A 38 -26.91 -2.60 -18.75
CA SER A 38 -26.34 -3.95 -18.86
C SER A 38 -25.32 -4.19 -17.76
N ILE A 39 -24.91 -5.45 -17.54
CA ILE A 39 -23.82 -5.80 -16.61
C ILE A 39 -22.52 -5.11 -17.04
N LEU A 40 -22.26 -5.03 -18.32
CA LEU A 40 -21.04 -4.40 -18.85
C LEU A 40 -21.04 -2.88 -18.60
N ASP A 41 -22.17 -2.20 -18.82
CA ASP A 41 -22.31 -0.78 -18.56
C ASP A 41 -22.20 -0.47 -17.07
N PHE A 42 -22.78 -1.32 -16.22
CA PHE A 42 -22.64 -1.22 -14.77
C PHE A 42 -21.17 -1.36 -14.32
N MET A 43 -20.46 -2.37 -14.83
CA MET A 43 -19.04 -2.56 -14.55
C MET A 43 -18.20 -1.37 -15.04
N ASN A 44 -18.48 -0.86 -16.24
CA ASN A 44 -17.80 0.30 -16.81
C ASN A 44 -18.06 1.56 -15.97
N SER A 45 -19.28 1.78 -15.51
CA SER A 45 -19.61 2.94 -14.66
C SER A 45 -18.90 2.90 -13.31
N ILE A 46 -18.71 1.69 -12.72
CA ILE A 46 -17.91 1.53 -11.51
C ILE A 46 -16.43 1.81 -11.77
N VAL A 47 -15.85 1.25 -12.84
CA VAL A 47 -14.42 1.43 -13.16
C VAL A 47 -14.10 2.89 -13.47
N ASN A 48 -15.03 3.63 -14.07
CA ASN A 48 -14.87 5.03 -14.44
C ASN A 48 -15.12 6.03 -13.27
N ILE A 49 -15.31 5.55 -12.04
CA ILE A 49 -15.41 6.44 -10.88
C ILE A 49 -14.09 7.20 -10.70
N GLY A 50 -14.07 8.49 -11.04
CA GLY A 50 -12.98 9.43 -10.77
C GLY A 50 -11.62 9.08 -11.37
N GLY A 51 -11.59 8.39 -12.51
CA GLY A 51 -10.35 8.07 -13.21
C GLY A 51 -9.51 6.99 -12.51
N TYR A 52 -8.18 7.03 -12.68
CA TYR A 52 -7.28 5.99 -12.19
C TYR A 52 -6.85 6.16 -10.74
N MET A 53 -6.86 7.39 -10.18
CA MET A 53 -6.35 7.66 -8.82
C MET A 53 -7.04 6.86 -7.71
N PRO A 54 -8.39 6.83 -7.61
CA PRO A 54 -9.06 6.07 -6.55
C PRO A 54 -8.77 4.58 -6.65
N TRP A 55 -8.63 4.02 -7.85
CA TRP A 55 -8.30 2.61 -8.06
C TRP A 55 -6.84 2.31 -7.76
N PHE A 56 -5.92 3.24 -8.04
CA PHE A 56 -4.53 3.14 -7.62
C PHE A 56 -4.43 3.08 -6.08
N MET A 57 -5.13 3.98 -5.38
CA MET A 57 -5.17 3.99 -3.92
C MET A 57 -5.83 2.72 -3.35
N PHE A 58 -6.89 2.22 -4.00
CA PHE A 58 -7.50 0.94 -3.65
C PHE A 58 -6.48 -0.21 -3.76
N LEU A 59 -5.81 -0.34 -4.90
CA LEU A 59 -4.81 -1.38 -5.13
C LEU A 59 -3.62 -1.26 -4.18
N LEU A 60 -3.18 -0.04 -3.88
CA LEU A 60 -2.12 0.23 -2.92
C LEU A 60 -2.45 -0.33 -1.54
N ILE A 61 -3.62 -0.01 -1.00
CA ILE A 61 -4.08 -0.50 0.30
C ILE A 61 -4.30 -2.01 0.25
N PHE A 62 -4.90 -2.52 -0.81
CA PHE A 62 -5.19 -3.95 -0.97
C PHE A 62 -3.90 -4.79 -0.98
N LEU A 63 -2.90 -4.41 -1.78
CA LEU A 63 -1.63 -5.14 -1.87
C LEU A 63 -0.77 -4.96 -0.63
N TRP A 64 -0.88 -3.82 0.07
CA TRP A 64 -0.18 -3.55 1.33
C TRP A 64 -0.76 -4.36 2.51
N THR A 65 -2.07 -4.63 2.51
CA THR A 65 -2.79 -5.25 3.63
C THR A 65 -2.23 -6.64 4.01
N PRO A 66 -2.00 -7.60 3.09
CA PRO A 66 -1.51 -8.92 3.48
C PRO A 66 -0.12 -8.89 4.13
N PRO A 67 0.93 -8.30 3.55
CA PRO A 67 2.24 -8.30 4.17
C PRO A 67 2.27 -7.52 5.50
N HIS A 68 1.43 -6.49 5.66
CA HIS A 68 1.28 -5.76 6.92
C HIS A 68 0.71 -6.64 8.02
N PHE A 69 -0.48 -7.22 7.81
CA PHE A 69 -1.14 -8.02 8.83
C PHE A 69 -0.48 -9.37 9.08
N TRP A 70 0.16 -9.97 8.08
CA TRP A 70 0.90 -11.21 8.29
C TRP A 70 2.22 -10.98 9.04
N ALA A 71 2.86 -9.82 8.89
CA ALA A 71 3.96 -9.44 9.76
C ALA A 71 3.51 -9.36 11.23
N LEU A 72 2.34 -8.74 11.49
CA LEU A 72 1.71 -8.73 12.81
C LEU A 72 1.42 -10.16 13.31
N ALA A 73 0.83 -11.00 12.46
CA ALA A 73 0.48 -12.36 12.81
C ALA A 73 1.70 -13.24 13.09
N LEU A 74 2.85 -12.98 12.48
CA LEU A 74 4.09 -13.70 12.75
C LEU A 74 4.61 -13.43 14.18
N TYR A 75 4.73 -12.17 14.61
CA TYR A 75 5.26 -11.87 15.94
C TYR A 75 4.21 -11.91 17.06
N ARG A 76 2.90 -12.05 16.72
CA ARG A 76 1.79 -12.23 17.66
C ARG A 76 1.11 -13.59 17.49
N SER A 77 1.81 -14.57 16.93
CA SER A 77 1.21 -15.87 16.57
C SER A 77 0.58 -16.60 17.75
N GLU A 78 1.19 -16.56 18.93
CA GLU A 78 0.64 -17.19 20.13
C GLU A 78 -0.64 -16.53 20.64
N GLU A 79 -0.74 -15.20 20.53
CA GLU A 79 -1.96 -14.49 20.93
C GLU A 79 -3.14 -14.88 20.04
N TYR A 80 -2.91 -15.00 18.72
CA TYR A 80 -3.94 -15.43 17.78
C TYR A 80 -4.34 -16.89 17.98
N GLU A 81 -3.41 -17.76 18.33
CA GLU A 81 -3.66 -19.16 18.63
C GLU A 81 -4.53 -19.30 19.88
N LYS A 82 -4.22 -18.57 20.96
CA LYS A 82 -4.99 -18.59 22.23
C LYS A 82 -6.47 -18.21 22.04
N VAL A 83 -6.78 -17.32 21.08
CA VAL A 83 -8.16 -16.90 20.78
C VAL A 83 -8.80 -17.66 19.62
N GLY A 84 -8.13 -18.67 19.08
CA GLY A 84 -8.65 -19.55 18.03
C GLY A 84 -8.91 -18.85 16.69
N VAL A 85 -8.14 -17.79 16.36
CA VAL A 85 -8.23 -17.11 15.06
C VAL A 85 -7.27 -17.77 14.08
N PRO A 86 -7.74 -18.35 12.96
CA PRO A 86 -6.89 -19.07 12.01
C PRO A 86 -6.08 -18.12 11.14
N MET A 87 -5.01 -17.54 11.72
CA MET A 87 -4.09 -16.71 10.98
C MET A 87 -3.15 -17.57 10.12
N MET A 88 -2.66 -17.01 9.01
CA MET A 88 -1.81 -17.70 8.03
C MET A 88 -0.62 -18.42 8.70
N PRO A 89 0.18 -17.79 9.60
CA PRO A 89 1.31 -18.46 10.24
C PRO A 89 0.91 -19.69 11.07
N ASN A 90 -0.25 -19.64 11.76
CA ASN A 90 -0.70 -20.69 12.66
C ASN A 90 -1.26 -21.90 11.87
N VAL A 91 -1.81 -21.68 10.67
CA VAL A 91 -2.49 -22.74 9.89
C VAL A 91 -1.59 -23.27 8.76
N LYS A 92 -0.86 -22.41 8.07
CA LYS A 92 -0.03 -22.75 6.90
C LYS A 92 1.48 -22.72 7.18
N GLY A 93 1.87 -22.30 8.38
CA GLY A 93 3.27 -22.15 8.80
C GLY A 93 3.91 -20.82 8.40
N LYS A 94 5.00 -20.49 9.10
CA LYS A 94 5.75 -19.24 8.91
C LYS A 94 6.36 -19.11 7.51
N GLU A 95 6.90 -20.20 6.97
CA GLU A 95 7.56 -20.25 5.65
C GLU A 95 6.58 -19.87 4.53
N ARG A 96 5.39 -20.49 4.53
CA ARG A 96 4.35 -20.18 3.55
C ARG A 96 3.87 -18.73 3.69
N THR A 97 3.72 -18.27 4.91
CA THR A 97 3.33 -16.88 5.19
C THR A 97 4.35 -15.90 4.62
N LEU A 98 5.64 -16.10 4.90
CA LEU A 98 6.70 -15.25 4.38
C LEU A 98 6.78 -15.28 2.85
N PHE A 99 6.57 -16.43 2.23
CA PHE A 99 6.52 -16.54 0.77
C PHE A 99 5.39 -15.68 0.17
N GLU A 100 4.18 -15.77 0.72
CA GLU A 100 3.03 -14.94 0.27
C GLU A 100 3.32 -13.44 0.49
N MET A 101 3.89 -13.06 1.66
CA MET A 101 4.28 -11.67 1.94
C MET A 101 5.26 -11.13 0.89
N LYS A 102 6.23 -11.93 0.47
CA LYS A 102 7.20 -11.55 -0.58
C LYS A 102 6.51 -11.32 -1.92
N ILE A 103 5.54 -12.16 -2.29
CA ILE A 103 4.77 -11.99 -3.53
C ILE A 103 4.02 -10.65 -3.52
N TYR A 104 3.24 -10.38 -2.47
CA TYR A 104 2.49 -9.12 -2.35
C TYR A 104 3.42 -7.89 -2.32
N SER A 105 4.59 -8.01 -1.67
CA SER A 105 5.56 -6.92 -1.63
C SER A 105 6.18 -6.62 -3.01
N ILE A 106 6.36 -7.63 -3.86
CA ILE A 106 6.79 -7.43 -5.26
C ILE A 106 5.70 -6.68 -6.04
N PHE A 107 4.43 -7.04 -5.87
CA PHE A 107 3.32 -6.33 -6.52
C PHE A 107 3.25 -4.85 -6.12
N LEU A 108 3.65 -4.48 -4.90
CA LEU A 108 3.77 -3.08 -4.49
C LEU A 108 4.85 -2.33 -5.28
N ILE A 109 5.99 -2.97 -5.60
CA ILE A 109 6.99 -2.37 -6.49
C ILE A 109 6.41 -2.17 -7.90
N LEU A 110 5.73 -3.19 -8.44
CA LEU A 110 5.11 -3.09 -9.76
C LEU A 110 4.04 -1.99 -9.81
N LEU A 111 3.22 -1.89 -8.76
CA LEU A 111 2.24 -0.81 -8.64
C LEU A 111 2.91 0.57 -8.60
N SER A 112 4.07 0.71 -7.95
CA SER A 112 4.80 1.98 -7.90
C SER A 112 5.25 2.47 -9.28
N LEU A 113 5.47 1.58 -10.24
CA LEU A 113 5.77 1.95 -11.63
C LEU A 113 4.56 2.55 -12.36
N THR A 114 3.35 2.25 -11.91
CA THR A 114 2.11 2.78 -12.49
C THR A 114 1.66 4.09 -11.85
N THR A 115 2.43 4.65 -10.89
CA THR A 115 2.09 5.92 -10.23
C THR A 115 1.73 7.05 -11.21
N PRO A 116 2.42 7.25 -12.36
CA PRO A 116 2.04 8.30 -13.31
C PRO A 116 0.63 8.15 -13.86
N LEU A 117 0.18 6.92 -14.07
CA LEU A 117 -1.16 6.66 -14.60
C LEU A 117 -2.26 7.17 -13.65
N ALA A 118 -1.96 7.26 -12.34
CA ALA A 118 -2.89 7.77 -11.35
C ALA A 118 -3.14 9.29 -11.49
N PHE A 119 -2.24 10.03 -12.13
CA PHE A 119 -2.30 11.49 -12.29
C PHE A 119 -2.73 11.95 -13.68
N GLN A 120 -2.89 11.04 -14.64
CA GLN A 120 -3.17 11.40 -16.04
C GLN A 120 -4.67 11.37 -16.35
N GLU A 121 -5.17 12.47 -16.90
CA GLU A 121 -6.55 12.57 -17.38
C GLU A 121 -6.68 12.31 -18.90
N GLU A 122 -5.75 12.73 -19.76
CA GLU A 122 -5.90 12.62 -21.23
C GLU A 122 -4.64 12.25 -22.04
N ASN A 123 -3.41 12.46 -21.58
CA ASN A 123 -2.19 12.22 -22.37
C ASN A 123 -1.14 11.37 -21.65
N TYR A 124 -1.14 10.08 -21.92
CA TYR A 124 -0.30 9.05 -21.24
C TYR A 124 1.22 9.18 -21.48
N LEU A 125 1.70 10.09 -22.31
CA LEU A 125 3.12 10.17 -22.70
C LEU A 125 3.83 11.45 -22.26
N ASP A 126 3.12 12.48 -21.80
CA ASP A 126 3.72 13.71 -21.31
C ASP A 126 3.96 13.63 -19.78
N LEU A 127 5.04 12.97 -19.41
CA LEU A 127 5.49 12.92 -18.01
C LEU A 127 6.21 14.23 -17.68
N ASP A 128 5.65 15.02 -16.78
CA ASP A 128 6.31 16.19 -16.24
C ASP A 128 7.36 15.80 -15.17
N PHE A 129 8.17 16.77 -14.74
CA PHE A 129 9.20 16.55 -13.74
C PHE A 129 8.65 16.00 -12.40
N ASN A 130 7.44 16.43 -12.00
CA ASN A 130 6.80 15.99 -10.76
C ASN A 130 6.39 14.52 -10.82
N MET A 131 5.92 14.06 -11.98
CA MET A 131 5.58 12.65 -12.21
C MET A 131 6.82 11.75 -12.13
N TYR A 132 7.95 12.17 -12.71
CA TYR A 132 9.21 11.44 -12.55
C TYR A 132 9.65 11.35 -11.08
N LEU A 133 9.55 12.45 -10.33
CA LEU A 133 9.85 12.44 -8.90
C LEU A 133 8.89 11.55 -8.11
N ALA A 134 7.60 11.53 -8.45
CA ALA A 134 6.62 10.65 -7.84
C ALA A 134 6.95 9.17 -8.06
N ILE A 135 7.33 8.78 -9.29
CA ILE A 135 7.78 7.41 -9.59
C ILE A 135 9.01 7.06 -8.75
N ILE A 136 10.03 7.91 -8.79
CA ILE A 136 11.30 7.65 -8.08
C ILE A 136 11.05 7.51 -6.58
N ASN A 137 10.30 8.42 -5.98
CA ASN A 137 9.97 8.39 -4.55
C ASN A 137 9.15 7.15 -4.18
N SER A 138 8.14 6.81 -4.97
CA SER A 138 7.30 5.63 -4.77
C SER A 138 8.12 4.34 -4.88
N LEU A 139 9.03 4.25 -5.84
CA LEU A 139 9.92 3.11 -6.02
C LEU A 139 10.92 2.97 -4.85
N ILE A 140 11.60 4.06 -4.46
CA ILE A 140 12.54 4.03 -3.33
C ILE A 140 11.82 3.57 -2.07
N LEU A 141 10.64 4.09 -1.81
CA LEU A 141 9.84 3.76 -0.64
C LEU A 141 9.37 2.30 -0.67
N SER A 142 8.91 1.82 -1.83
CA SER A 142 8.48 0.42 -2.00
C SER A 142 9.64 -0.55 -1.87
N ILE A 143 10.79 -0.25 -2.47
CA ILE A 143 12.00 -1.07 -2.33
C ILE A 143 12.45 -1.11 -0.86
N TRP A 144 12.44 0.03 -0.16
CA TRP A 144 12.78 0.08 1.27
C TRP A 144 11.86 -0.82 2.10
N TYR A 145 10.55 -0.78 1.87
CA TYR A 145 9.60 -1.66 2.57
C TYR A 145 9.84 -3.14 2.20
N VAL A 146 9.97 -3.45 0.91
CA VAL A 146 10.22 -4.82 0.42
C VAL A 146 11.47 -5.42 1.08
N VAL A 147 12.56 -4.66 1.17
CA VAL A 147 13.79 -5.12 1.86
C VAL A 147 13.51 -5.52 3.31
N THR A 148 12.60 -4.83 4.02
CA THR A 148 12.26 -5.23 5.39
C THR A 148 11.49 -6.54 5.44
N VAL A 149 10.57 -6.77 4.50
CA VAL A 149 9.84 -8.05 4.37
C VAL A 149 10.79 -9.20 4.05
N TRP A 150 11.76 -8.98 3.16
CA TRP A 150 12.73 -10.01 2.75
C TRP A 150 13.75 -10.34 3.85
N LYS A 151 13.98 -9.44 4.80
CA LYS A 151 14.85 -9.63 5.98
C LYS A 151 14.15 -10.25 7.18
N ILE A 152 12.88 -10.63 7.08
CA ILE A 152 12.19 -11.32 8.17
C ILE A 152 12.86 -12.69 8.38
N ASP A 153 13.32 -12.92 9.60
CA ASP A 153 13.92 -14.18 10.03
C ASP A 153 12.87 -15.02 10.76
N ILE A 154 12.46 -16.11 10.14
CA ILE A 154 11.45 -17.04 10.68
C ILE A 154 12.01 -17.98 11.75
N SER A 155 13.34 -18.02 11.95
CA SER A 155 13.98 -18.77 13.03
C SER A 155 13.89 -18.08 14.39
N GLU A 156 13.55 -16.78 14.39
CA GLU A 156 13.35 -16.02 15.63
C GLU A 156 12.21 -16.61 16.48
N ASN A 157 12.31 -16.42 17.80
CA ASN A 157 11.27 -16.88 18.73
C ASN A 157 9.93 -16.17 18.45
N ASN A 158 8.83 -16.92 18.52
CA ASN A 158 7.47 -16.43 18.22
C ASN A 158 7.07 -15.19 19.04
N ASP A 159 7.52 -15.07 20.28
CA ASP A 159 7.11 -13.99 21.18
C ASP A 159 7.83 -12.66 20.93
N ILE A 160 8.97 -12.68 20.25
CA ILE A 160 9.85 -11.51 20.13
C ILE A 160 10.31 -11.29 18.68
N MET A 161 9.73 -11.92 17.66
CA MET A 161 10.21 -11.78 16.27
C MET A 161 10.51 -10.32 15.89
N PRO A 162 11.69 -9.75 16.22
CA PRO A 162 12.00 -8.34 16.05
C PRO A 162 12.03 -7.93 14.58
N THR A 163 12.41 -8.85 13.68
CA THR A 163 12.43 -8.57 12.25
C THR A 163 11.01 -8.45 11.67
N ALA A 164 10.07 -9.28 12.11
CA ALA A 164 8.67 -9.20 11.71
C ALA A 164 7.98 -7.95 12.29
N SER A 165 8.22 -7.69 13.60
CA SER A 165 7.73 -6.47 14.26
C SER A 165 8.26 -5.22 13.58
N TYR A 166 9.55 -5.18 13.24
CA TYR A 166 10.14 -4.06 12.51
C TYR A 166 9.48 -3.85 11.14
N SER A 167 9.27 -4.92 10.35
CA SER A 167 8.58 -4.85 9.06
C SER A 167 7.15 -4.33 9.21
N PHE A 168 6.42 -4.73 10.26
CA PHE A 168 5.09 -4.21 10.58
C PHE A 168 5.09 -2.69 10.78
N PHE A 169 5.97 -2.15 11.63
CA PHE A 169 6.03 -0.69 11.87
C PHE A 169 6.51 0.10 10.65
N VAL A 170 7.45 -0.46 9.87
CA VAL A 170 7.89 0.15 8.61
C VAL A 170 6.74 0.22 7.61
N SER A 171 5.87 -0.79 7.56
CA SER A 171 4.73 -0.79 6.65
C SER A 171 3.73 0.33 6.92
N LEU A 172 3.52 0.72 8.18
CA LEU A 172 2.69 1.89 8.54
C LEU A 172 3.31 3.19 8.02
N THR A 173 4.63 3.34 8.22
CA THR A 173 5.37 4.51 7.72
C THR A 173 5.34 4.56 6.19
N TYR A 174 5.50 3.40 5.53
CA TYR A 174 5.41 3.25 4.09
C TYR A 174 4.07 3.78 3.55
N LEU A 175 2.95 3.30 4.10
CA LEU A 175 1.63 3.69 3.61
C LEU A 175 1.38 5.18 3.82
N ALA A 176 1.70 5.71 5.01
CA ALA A 176 1.52 7.13 5.33
C ALA A 176 2.31 8.04 4.37
N ILE A 177 3.59 7.73 4.11
CA ILE A 177 4.41 8.54 3.21
C ILE A 177 3.94 8.40 1.76
N MET A 178 3.49 7.21 1.36
CA MET A 178 2.96 6.98 0.01
C MET A 178 1.75 7.88 -0.26
N PHE A 179 0.81 7.98 0.68
CA PHE A 179 -0.31 8.93 0.57
C PHE A 179 0.14 10.39 0.53
N ILE A 180 1.17 10.77 1.31
CA ILE A 180 1.75 12.12 1.26
C ILE A 180 2.33 12.40 -0.14
N ILE A 181 3.05 11.44 -0.75
CA ILE A 181 3.58 11.59 -2.11
C ILE A 181 2.44 11.82 -3.10
N LEU A 182 1.39 11.01 -3.04
CA LEU A 182 0.24 11.14 -3.93
C LEU A 182 -0.42 12.52 -3.82
N VAL A 183 -0.66 13.00 -2.60
CA VAL A 183 -1.26 14.33 -2.34
C VAL A 183 -0.36 15.46 -2.84
N LEU A 184 0.95 15.40 -2.54
CA LEU A 184 1.89 16.46 -2.95
C LEU A 184 2.16 16.48 -4.46
N THR A 185 1.99 15.37 -5.15
CA THR A 185 2.18 15.29 -6.60
C THR A 185 0.91 15.68 -7.37
N SER A 186 -0.27 15.59 -6.74
CA SER A 186 -1.53 15.92 -7.40
C SER A 186 -1.58 17.39 -7.81
N SER A 187 -1.63 17.65 -9.12
CA SER A 187 -1.69 19.00 -9.69
C SER A 187 -2.99 19.73 -9.35
N THR A 188 -4.04 19.03 -8.98
CA THR A 188 -5.33 19.64 -8.61
C THR A 188 -5.27 20.45 -7.31
N PHE A 189 -4.31 20.17 -6.43
CA PHE A 189 -4.12 20.91 -5.18
C PHE A 189 -3.21 22.12 -5.33
N TYR A 190 -2.34 22.17 -6.35
CA TYR A 190 -1.27 23.18 -6.46
C TYR A 190 -1.28 23.85 -7.82
N GLN A 191 -1.93 25.00 -7.89
CA GLN A 191 -1.93 25.85 -9.09
C GLN A 191 -0.57 26.50 -9.40
N PRO A 192 0.29 26.90 -8.47
CA PRO A 192 1.64 27.34 -8.79
C PRO A 192 2.61 26.15 -8.89
N LEU A 193 3.28 26.05 -10.03
CA LEU A 193 4.31 25.04 -10.34
C LEU A 193 5.36 24.92 -9.23
N ASP A 194 5.72 26.05 -8.61
CA ASP A 194 6.70 26.14 -7.52
C ASP A 194 6.34 25.35 -6.27
N ILE A 195 5.06 25.22 -5.96
CA ILE A 195 4.59 24.50 -4.75
C ILE A 195 4.64 23.01 -4.97
N SER A 196 4.31 22.53 -6.18
CA SER A 196 4.36 21.10 -6.49
C SER A 196 5.81 20.57 -6.50
N ILE A 197 6.75 21.34 -7.04
CA ILE A 197 8.18 21.02 -7.01
C ILE A 197 8.68 21.00 -5.56
N SER A 198 8.31 21.98 -4.74
CA SER A 198 8.73 22.04 -3.33
C SER A 198 8.17 20.85 -2.54
N GLY A 199 6.93 20.42 -2.81
CA GLY A 199 6.32 19.23 -2.21
C GLY A 199 7.04 17.94 -2.59
N ALA A 200 7.38 17.76 -3.86
CA ALA A 200 8.12 16.60 -4.34
C ALA A 200 9.54 16.55 -3.75
N VAL A 201 10.23 17.67 -3.66
CA VAL A 201 11.56 17.78 -3.00
C VAL A 201 11.43 17.48 -1.51
N PHE A 202 10.42 18.02 -0.83
CA PHE A 202 10.17 17.75 0.59
C PHE A 202 9.93 16.27 0.84
N SER A 203 9.09 15.60 0.04
CA SER A 203 8.84 14.16 0.16
C SER A 203 10.12 13.35 -0.03
N THR A 204 10.96 13.71 -1.01
CA THR A 204 12.25 13.05 -1.25
C THR A 204 13.18 13.19 -0.04
N VAL A 205 13.32 14.40 0.48
CA VAL A 205 14.14 14.68 1.67
C VAL A 205 13.63 13.92 2.89
N LEU A 206 12.31 13.87 3.09
CA LEU A 206 11.68 13.15 4.19
C LEU A 206 11.97 11.64 4.11
N ILE A 207 11.83 11.04 2.92
CA ILE A 207 12.12 9.63 2.68
C ILE A 207 13.58 9.33 3.01
N LEU A 208 14.50 10.13 2.45
CA LEU A 208 15.93 9.97 2.71
C LEU A 208 16.24 10.12 4.21
N TYR A 209 15.68 11.13 4.87
CA TYR A 209 15.84 11.33 6.31
C TYR A 209 15.38 10.10 7.12
N ILE A 210 14.20 9.54 6.82
CA ILE A 210 13.67 8.36 7.53
C ILE A 210 14.54 7.13 7.29
N ILE A 211 15.01 6.91 6.05
CA ILE A 211 15.87 5.78 5.70
C ILE A 211 17.23 5.89 6.41
N PHE A 212 17.84 7.08 6.43
CA PHE A 212 19.20 7.27 6.96
C PHE A 212 19.25 7.46 8.47
N ARG A 213 18.22 8.07 9.10
CA ARG A 213 18.16 8.26 10.56
C ARG A 213 18.33 6.96 11.35
N LYS A 214 17.79 5.84 10.83
CA LYS A 214 17.90 4.52 11.50
C LYS A 214 19.27 3.85 11.37
N ARG A 215 20.16 4.34 10.51
CA ARG A 215 21.52 3.81 10.39
C ARG A 215 22.48 4.41 11.44
N GLY A 216 22.20 5.59 11.98
CA GLY A 216 23.03 6.29 12.96
C GLY A 216 22.80 5.91 14.44
N GLY A 217 21.86 5.02 14.73
CA GLY A 217 21.49 4.63 16.10
C GLY A 217 22.01 3.24 16.55
N LYS A 218 23.05 2.74 15.89
CA LYS A 218 23.78 1.52 16.29
C LYS A 218 25.27 1.86 16.42
N GLU A 219 25.61 2.59 17.46
CA GLU A 219 26.91 2.59 18.12
C GLU A 219 26.71 2.30 19.60
#